data_c0980a665721321feb774a015a2128ea
#
_entry.id   c0980a665721321feb774a015a2128ea
#
_cell.length_a   1.000
_cell.length_b   1.000
_cell.length_c   1.000
_cell.angle_alpha   90.00
_cell.angle_beta   90.00
_cell.angle_gamma   90.00
#
_symmetry.space_group_name_H-M   'P 1'
#
loop_
_entity.id
_entity.type
_entity.pdbx_description
1 polymer ?
#
loop_
_entity_poly.entity_id
_entity_poly.type
_entity_poly.pdbx_seq_one_letter_code
_entity_poly.pdbx_strand_id
1 'polypeptide(L)'
;HIGALPYVMKQIDCPVYGTALTLGILQGRLKENGVGNENLRVVKPGDKITAGAFKLDFIRVNHSIPDAVAIAINTPIGTIIHTGDFKIDHTPVDGQVMEFNKFAEYGDRGVLCLMADSTNAERPGFTPSEKMVGQTFDEEFRYAKHRIIVATFSSNVHRIQQVIDTAIKYDRKVAV
;
A
#
# COMPACT_ATOMS: atom_id res chain seq x y z
N HIS A 1 8.31 -0.13 0.00
CA HIS A 1 9.74 -0.51 0.18
C HIS A 1 10.34 -1.19 -1.05
N ILE A 2 10.26 -0.50 -2.21
CA ILE A 2 10.71 -1.05 -3.51
C ILE A 2 12.12 -0.59 -3.91
N GLY A 3 12.76 0.27 -3.10
CA GLY A 3 14.02 0.95 -3.48
C GLY A 3 15.20 0.02 -3.76
N ALA A 4 15.26 -1.14 -3.10
CA ALA A 4 16.34 -2.11 -3.30
C ALA A 4 16.12 -3.05 -4.51
N LEU A 5 14.90 -3.18 -5.01
CA LEU A 5 14.56 -4.15 -6.06
C LEU A 5 15.40 -4.00 -7.35
N PRO A 6 15.67 -2.79 -7.87
CA PRO A 6 16.52 -2.68 -9.06
C PRO A 6 17.92 -3.27 -8.89
N TYR A 7 18.46 -3.22 -7.67
CA TYR A 7 19.78 -3.78 -7.37
C TYR A 7 19.73 -5.30 -7.20
N VAL A 8 18.71 -5.81 -6.52
CA VAL A 8 18.50 -7.24 -6.31
C VAL A 8 18.22 -7.96 -7.63
N MET A 9 17.38 -7.38 -8.50
CA MET A 9 17.03 -7.97 -9.80
C MET A 9 18.20 -8.03 -10.79
N LYS A 10 19.28 -7.30 -10.58
CA LYS A 10 20.53 -7.46 -11.33
C LYS A 10 21.30 -8.72 -10.96
N GLN A 11 21.05 -9.28 -9.78
CA GLN A 11 21.78 -10.40 -9.21
C GLN A 11 20.96 -11.70 -9.19
N ILE A 12 19.64 -11.57 -9.14
CA ILE A 12 18.73 -12.70 -8.99
C ILE A 12 17.66 -12.61 -10.08
N ASP A 13 17.62 -13.63 -10.93
CA ASP A 13 16.58 -13.78 -11.95
C ASP A 13 15.40 -14.58 -11.39
N CYS A 14 14.38 -13.87 -10.93
CA CYS A 14 13.16 -14.47 -10.38
C CYS A 14 11.93 -13.58 -10.62
N PRO A 15 10.73 -14.17 -10.64
CA PRO A 15 9.49 -13.39 -10.70
C PRO A 15 9.33 -12.46 -9.48
N VAL A 16 8.91 -11.22 -9.73
CA VAL A 16 8.57 -10.23 -8.72
C VAL A 16 7.07 -9.98 -8.77
N TYR A 17 6.39 -10.35 -7.70
CA TYR A 17 4.95 -10.17 -7.57
C TYR A 17 4.62 -8.88 -6.81
N GLY A 18 3.63 -8.14 -7.30
CA GLY A 18 3.17 -6.92 -6.64
C GLY A 18 1.84 -6.45 -7.21
N THR A 19 1.18 -5.55 -6.50
CA THR A 19 -0.06 -4.94 -7.00
C THR A 19 0.22 -3.99 -8.16
N ALA A 20 -0.80 -3.70 -8.97
CA ALA A 20 -0.63 -2.97 -10.22
C ALA A 20 0.06 -1.61 -10.03
N LEU A 21 -0.38 -0.82 -9.05
CA LEU A 21 0.21 0.50 -8.80
C LEU A 21 1.65 0.37 -8.27
N THR A 22 1.91 -0.55 -7.34
CA THR A 22 3.26 -0.80 -6.82
C THR A 22 4.23 -1.17 -7.93
N LEU A 23 3.83 -2.08 -8.84
CA LEU A 23 4.65 -2.44 -9.99
C LEU A 23 4.80 -1.30 -11.00
N GLY A 24 3.77 -0.47 -11.20
CA GLY A 24 3.86 0.72 -12.04
C GLY A 24 4.92 1.70 -11.54
N ILE A 25 4.96 1.96 -10.23
CA ILE A 25 6.00 2.79 -9.61
C ILE A 25 7.38 2.12 -9.73
N LEU A 26 7.45 0.80 -9.52
CA LEU A 26 8.70 0.04 -9.66
C LEU A 26 9.26 0.11 -11.08
N GLN A 27 8.42 0.03 -12.13
CA GLN A 27 8.88 0.10 -13.52
C GLN A 27 9.69 1.36 -13.82
N GLY A 28 9.27 2.53 -13.29
CA GLY A 28 10.05 3.76 -13.40
C GLY A 28 11.45 3.60 -12.82
N ARG A 29 11.54 3.04 -11.61
CA ARG A 29 12.83 2.78 -10.93
C ARG A 29 13.71 1.77 -11.65
N LEU A 30 13.11 0.71 -12.20
CA LEU A 30 13.84 -0.29 -13.00
C LEU A 30 14.44 0.36 -14.24
N LYS A 31 13.65 1.16 -14.97
CA LYS A 31 14.10 1.88 -16.17
C LYS A 31 15.28 2.82 -15.85
N GLU A 32 15.20 3.59 -14.78
CA GLU A 32 16.29 4.48 -14.32
C GLU A 32 17.58 3.72 -14.03
N ASN A 33 17.49 2.46 -13.61
CA ASN A 33 18.62 1.60 -13.29
C ASN A 33 19.04 0.64 -14.39
N GLY A 34 18.45 0.73 -15.58
CA GLY A 34 18.76 -0.15 -16.72
C GLY A 34 18.37 -1.62 -16.49
N VAL A 35 17.31 -1.87 -15.75
CA VAL A 35 16.77 -3.21 -15.45
C VAL A 35 15.46 -3.40 -16.22
N GLY A 36 15.30 -4.56 -16.87
CA GLY A 36 14.06 -4.94 -17.54
C GLY A 36 12.90 -5.20 -16.58
N ASN A 37 11.71 -5.29 -17.13
CA ASN A 37 10.47 -5.49 -16.38
C ASN A 37 9.78 -6.84 -16.69
N GLU A 38 10.45 -7.74 -17.41
CA GLU A 38 9.91 -9.00 -17.90
C GLU A 38 9.50 -9.96 -16.78
N ASN A 39 10.11 -9.81 -15.62
CA ASN A 39 9.86 -10.63 -14.43
C ASN A 39 8.73 -10.11 -13.54
N LEU A 40 8.13 -8.95 -13.85
CA LEU A 40 7.04 -8.41 -13.05
C LEU A 40 5.73 -9.19 -13.28
N ARG A 41 5.07 -9.54 -12.19
CA ARG A 41 3.79 -10.28 -12.19
C ARG A 41 2.79 -9.53 -11.32
N VAL A 42 1.70 -9.07 -11.92
CA VAL A 42 0.64 -8.37 -11.19
C VAL A 42 -0.18 -9.35 -10.38
N VAL A 43 -0.40 -9.01 -9.13
CA VAL A 43 -1.35 -9.66 -8.22
C VAL A 43 -2.32 -8.63 -7.65
N LYS A 44 -3.42 -9.09 -7.10
CA LYS A 44 -4.43 -8.27 -6.43
C LYS A 44 -4.84 -8.91 -5.10
N PRO A 45 -5.46 -8.17 -4.19
CA PRO A 45 -6.05 -8.74 -2.98
C PRO A 45 -6.96 -9.92 -3.33
N GLY A 46 -6.82 -11.02 -2.59
CA GLY A 46 -7.53 -12.28 -2.79
C GLY A 46 -6.85 -13.28 -3.73
N ASP A 47 -5.83 -12.87 -4.48
CA ASP A 47 -5.05 -13.79 -5.31
C ASP A 47 -4.23 -14.76 -4.45
N LYS A 48 -3.97 -15.94 -5.04
CA LYS A 48 -3.13 -16.98 -4.45
C LYS A 48 -2.11 -17.45 -5.48
N ILE A 49 -0.86 -17.58 -5.06
CA ILE A 49 0.20 -18.09 -5.91
C ILE A 49 0.96 -19.23 -5.23
N THR A 50 1.61 -20.05 -6.03
CA THR A 50 2.53 -21.08 -5.54
C THR A 50 3.95 -20.72 -6.00
N ALA A 51 4.87 -20.67 -5.05
CA ALA A 51 6.29 -20.40 -5.28
C ALA A 51 7.12 -21.53 -4.66
N GLY A 52 7.47 -22.54 -5.44
CA GLY A 52 8.10 -23.75 -4.94
C GLY A 52 7.22 -24.48 -3.92
N ALA A 53 7.73 -24.68 -2.70
CA ALA A 53 6.97 -25.30 -1.60
C ALA A 53 6.02 -24.34 -0.87
N PHE A 54 6.03 -23.06 -1.20
CA PHE A 54 5.22 -22.04 -0.52
C PHE A 54 3.93 -21.75 -1.28
N LYS A 55 2.84 -21.54 -0.53
CA LYS A 55 1.59 -21.00 -1.06
C LYS A 55 1.36 -19.64 -0.43
N LEU A 56 1.18 -18.62 -1.26
CA LEU A 56 1.07 -17.23 -0.85
C LEU A 56 -0.36 -16.75 -1.09
N ASP A 57 -0.99 -16.20 -0.06
CA ASP A 57 -2.31 -15.56 -0.15
C ASP A 57 -2.12 -14.06 0.06
N PHE A 58 -2.64 -13.23 -0.85
CA PHE A 58 -2.57 -11.78 -0.78
C PHE A 58 -3.84 -11.24 -0.12
N ILE A 59 -3.72 -10.65 1.06
CA ILE A 59 -4.83 -10.19 1.90
C ILE A 59 -4.86 -8.66 1.85
N ARG A 60 -6.01 -8.07 1.57
CA ARG A 60 -6.16 -6.60 1.56
C ARG A 60 -5.87 -6.01 2.92
N VAL A 61 -5.02 -4.95 2.92
CA VAL A 61 -4.83 -4.06 4.06
C VAL A 61 -5.01 -2.60 3.61
N ASN A 62 -5.25 -1.70 4.56
CA ASN A 62 -5.27 -0.27 4.26
C ASN A 62 -3.89 0.34 4.51
N HIS A 63 -3.48 1.20 3.61
CA HIS A 63 -2.27 2.02 3.75
C HIS A 63 -2.45 3.33 2.98
N SER A 64 -1.38 4.10 2.80
CA SER A 64 -1.36 5.36 2.02
C SER A 64 -1.42 5.17 0.49
N ILE A 65 -1.36 3.93 0.03
CA ILE A 65 -1.42 3.51 -1.38
C ILE A 65 -2.60 2.54 -1.57
N PRO A 66 -3.39 2.64 -2.65
CA PRO A 66 -4.42 1.66 -2.96
C PRO A 66 -3.82 0.28 -3.24
N ASP A 67 -4.63 -0.76 -3.07
CA ASP A 67 -4.28 -2.17 -3.28
C ASP A 67 -3.14 -2.70 -2.39
N ALA A 68 -2.85 -2.06 -1.25
CA ALA A 68 -1.90 -2.58 -0.28
C ALA A 68 -2.31 -3.98 0.20
N VAL A 69 -1.32 -4.87 0.34
CA VAL A 69 -1.55 -6.26 0.74
C VAL A 69 -0.61 -6.72 1.85
N ALA A 70 -1.18 -7.50 2.77
CA ALA A 70 -0.43 -8.44 3.59
C ALA A 70 -0.26 -9.76 2.82
N ILE A 71 0.71 -10.55 3.21
CA ILE A 71 0.99 -11.84 2.60
C ILE A 71 0.95 -12.92 3.68
N ALA A 72 0.05 -13.90 3.53
CA ALA A 72 0.11 -15.13 4.30
C ALA A 72 0.92 -16.16 3.50
N ILE A 73 2.05 -16.56 4.08
CA ILE A 73 3.01 -17.49 3.49
C ILE A 73 2.80 -18.86 4.17
N ASN A 74 2.11 -19.74 3.47
CA ASN A 74 1.88 -21.10 3.95
C ASN A 74 3.08 -21.96 3.55
N THR A 75 3.79 -22.43 4.55
CA THR A 75 4.97 -23.29 4.42
C THR A 75 4.66 -24.72 4.89
N PRO A 76 5.49 -25.73 4.58
CA PRO A 76 5.28 -27.10 5.09
C PRO A 76 5.25 -27.23 6.62
N ILE A 77 5.82 -26.27 7.36
CA ILE A 77 5.92 -26.30 8.83
C ILE A 77 4.97 -25.33 9.53
N GLY A 78 4.23 -24.50 8.81
CA GLY A 78 3.30 -23.55 9.39
C GLY A 78 3.12 -22.29 8.54
N THR A 79 2.23 -21.42 8.95
CA THR A 79 1.92 -20.17 8.26
C THR A 79 2.68 -19.01 8.89
N ILE A 80 3.30 -18.20 8.05
CA ILE A 80 3.88 -16.89 8.40
C ILE A 80 2.98 -15.82 7.82
N ILE A 81 2.65 -14.79 8.58
CA ILE A 81 1.94 -13.61 8.05
C ILE A 81 2.88 -12.42 8.11
N HIS A 82 3.09 -11.78 6.96
CA HIS A 82 3.76 -10.47 6.85
C HIS A 82 2.71 -9.43 6.50
N THR A 83 2.47 -8.47 7.39
CA THR A 83 1.38 -7.50 7.20
C THR A 83 1.64 -6.50 6.08
N GLY A 84 2.88 -6.34 5.64
CA GLY A 84 3.27 -5.14 4.92
C GLY A 84 3.08 -3.90 5.81
N ASP A 85 3.18 -2.72 5.24
CA ASP A 85 2.81 -1.49 5.93
C ASP A 85 1.28 -1.39 5.93
N PHE A 86 0.70 -1.15 7.10
CA PHE A 86 -0.75 -1.09 7.23
C PHE A 86 -1.21 -0.08 8.28
N LYS A 87 -2.46 0.31 8.16
CA LYS A 87 -3.22 0.95 9.25
C LYS A 87 -4.62 0.36 9.31
N ILE A 88 -5.24 0.42 10.47
CA ILE A 88 -6.66 0.09 10.62
C ILE A 88 -7.47 1.35 10.30
N ASP A 89 -8.18 1.32 9.17
CA ASP A 89 -9.07 2.40 8.76
C ASP A 89 -10.44 1.82 8.40
N HIS A 90 -11.46 2.16 9.18
CA HIS A 90 -12.82 1.68 8.96
C HIS A 90 -13.59 2.50 7.92
N THR A 91 -13.05 3.64 7.52
CA THR A 91 -13.63 4.54 6.51
C THR A 91 -12.57 5.01 5.51
N PRO A 92 -11.90 4.05 4.82
CA PRO A 92 -10.82 4.39 3.89
C PRO A 92 -11.34 5.25 2.73
N VAL A 93 -10.44 6.03 2.12
CA VAL A 93 -10.76 6.97 1.04
C VAL A 93 -11.38 6.26 -0.17
N ASP A 94 -10.86 5.09 -0.51
CA ASP A 94 -11.30 4.26 -1.64
C ASP A 94 -12.47 3.33 -1.30
N GLY A 95 -12.96 3.34 -0.05
CA GLY A 95 -14.04 2.47 0.42
C GLY A 95 -13.65 1.00 0.60
N GLN A 96 -12.41 0.62 0.35
CA GLN A 96 -11.93 -0.76 0.44
C GLN A 96 -11.38 -1.05 1.84
N VAL A 97 -12.19 -1.65 2.69
CA VAL A 97 -11.81 -1.98 4.08
C VAL A 97 -10.84 -3.16 4.12
N MET A 98 -9.96 -3.18 5.11
CA MET A 98 -9.06 -4.30 5.41
C MET A 98 -9.84 -5.61 5.62
N GLU A 99 -9.34 -6.72 5.09
CA GLU A 99 -9.97 -8.04 5.18
C GLU A 99 -9.68 -8.72 6.53
N PHE A 100 -10.23 -8.17 7.63
CA PHE A 100 -10.06 -8.73 8.98
C PHE A 100 -10.48 -10.19 9.11
N ASN A 101 -11.52 -10.60 8.38
CA ASN A 101 -11.98 -11.97 8.35
C ASN A 101 -10.89 -12.94 7.90
N LYS A 102 -10.02 -12.52 6.97
CA LYS A 102 -8.90 -13.36 6.52
C LYS A 102 -7.85 -13.55 7.62
N PHE A 103 -7.54 -12.49 8.36
CA PHE A 103 -6.64 -12.58 9.50
C PHE A 103 -7.22 -13.49 10.59
N ALA A 104 -8.52 -13.39 10.88
CA ALA A 104 -9.20 -14.26 11.84
C ALA A 104 -9.15 -15.72 11.39
N GLU A 105 -9.46 -16.03 10.11
CA GLU A 105 -9.36 -17.39 9.55
C GLU A 105 -7.96 -18.00 9.72
N TYR A 106 -6.90 -17.20 9.52
CA TYR A 106 -5.52 -17.67 9.75
C TYR A 106 -5.21 -17.82 11.24
N GLY A 107 -5.72 -16.91 12.08
CA GLY A 107 -5.59 -16.99 13.53
C GLY A 107 -6.19 -18.29 14.09
N ASP A 108 -7.39 -18.66 13.65
CA ASP A 108 -8.08 -19.90 14.06
C ASP A 108 -7.32 -21.16 13.64
N ARG A 109 -6.61 -21.13 12.51
CA ARG A 109 -5.78 -22.24 12.03
C ARG A 109 -4.43 -22.34 12.73
N GLY A 110 -4.02 -21.28 13.40
CA GLY A 110 -2.70 -21.13 14.01
C GLY A 110 -1.67 -20.49 13.06
N VAL A 111 -1.01 -19.45 13.54
CA VAL A 111 0.06 -18.72 12.85
C VAL A 111 1.39 -19.00 13.54
N LEU A 112 2.37 -19.49 12.78
CA LEU A 112 3.70 -19.78 13.29
C LEU A 112 4.48 -18.51 13.63
N CYS A 113 4.36 -17.49 12.79
CA CYS A 113 5.04 -16.21 12.96
C CYS A 113 4.21 -15.07 12.37
N LEU A 114 4.08 -13.97 13.13
CA LEU A 114 3.51 -12.71 12.66
C LEU A 114 4.62 -11.66 12.56
N MET A 115 4.85 -11.16 11.34
CA MET A 115 5.76 -10.06 11.05
C MET A 115 4.89 -8.81 10.79
N ALA A 116 4.70 -8.01 11.83
CA ALA A 116 3.79 -6.86 11.78
C ALA A 116 4.55 -5.53 11.68
N ASP A 117 4.02 -4.63 10.84
CA ASP A 117 4.38 -3.21 10.90
C ASP A 117 4.12 -2.68 12.31
N SER A 118 5.12 -2.05 12.90
CA SER A 118 5.08 -1.49 14.26
C SER A 118 5.37 0.01 14.28
N THR A 119 5.22 0.68 13.17
CA THR A 119 5.35 2.14 13.07
C THR A 119 4.37 2.82 14.02
N ASN A 120 4.88 3.72 14.85
CA ASN A 120 4.14 4.41 15.93
C ASN A 120 3.64 3.50 17.07
N ALA A 121 4.11 2.26 17.22
CA ALA A 121 3.70 1.36 18.30
C ALA A 121 3.90 1.94 19.71
N GLU A 122 4.86 2.85 19.87
CA GLU A 122 5.16 3.52 21.15
C GLU A 122 4.27 4.75 21.41
N ARG A 123 3.50 5.22 20.42
CA ARG A 123 2.65 6.41 20.57
C ARG A 123 1.28 6.01 21.10
N PRO A 124 0.81 6.60 22.19
CA PRO A 124 -0.54 6.34 22.69
C PRO A 124 -1.59 6.89 21.73
N GLY A 125 -2.76 6.23 21.68
CA GLY A 125 -3.89 6.63 20.84
C GLY A 125 -3.97 5.81 19.55
N PHE A 126 -4.59 6.39 18.54
CA PHE A 126 -4.82 5.74 17.24
C PHE A 126 -4.71 6.76 16.10
N THR A 127 -4.38 6.28 14.89
CA THR A 127 -4.30 7.11 13.70
C THR A 127 -5.71 7.37 13.15
N PRO A 128 -6.11 8.64 12.94
CA PRO A 128 -7.39 8.97 12.32
C PRO A 128 -7.49 8.43 10.89
N SER A 129 -8.74 8.29 10.39
CA SER A 129 -8.97 7.95 9.00
C SER A 129 -8.39 9.02 8.06
N GLU A 130 -7.84 8.59 6.94
CA GLU A 130 -7.34 9.49 5.89
C GLU A 130 -8.47 10.37 5.30
N LYS A 131 -9.72 9.92 5.38
CA LYS A 131 -10.90 10.69 4.97
C LYS A 131 -11.05 12.01 5.74
N MET A 132 -10.61 12.07 7.00
CA MET A 132 -10.64 13.31 7.79
C MET A 132 -9.72 14.39 7.21
N VAL A 133 -8.60 14.00 6.61
CA VAL A 133 -7.68 14.94 5.94
C VAL A 133 -8.37 15.61 4.74
N GLY A 134 -9.22 14.87 4.02
CA GLY A 134 -10.02 15.43 2.94
C GLY A 134 -11.00 16.52 3.39
N GLN A 135 -11.56 16.41 4.60
CA GLN A 135 -12.42 17.47 5.17
C GLN A 135 -11.61 18.74 5.42
N THR A 136 -10.42 18.61 5.98
CA THR A 136 -9.50 19.76 6.17
C THR A 136 -9.12 20.40 4.84
N PHE A 137 -8.84 19.61 3.81
CA PHE A 137 -8.59 20.17 2.48
C PHE A 137 -9.80 20.95 1.95
N ASP A 138 -11.02 20.42 2.14
CA ASP A 138 -12.24 21.10 1.71
C ASP A 138 -12.39 22.47 2.37
N GLU A 139 -12.13 22.57 3.66
CA GLU A 139 -12.16 23.83 4.40
C GLU A 139 -11.09 24.80 3.93
N GLU A 140 -9.84 24.36 3.84
CA GLU A 140 -8.71 25.20 3.44
C GLU A 140 -8.86 25.71 2.01
N PHE A 141 -9.28 24.87 1.07
CA PHE A 141 -9.48 25.26 -0.33
C PHE A 141 -10.64 26.23 -0.51
N ARG A 142 -11.70 26.09 0.30
CA ARG A 142 -12.88 26.96 0.27
C ARG A 142 -12.54 28.40 0.61
N TYR A 143 -11.70 28.61 1.60
CA TYR A 143 -11.42 29.96 2.14
C TYR A 143 -10.14 30.58 1.60
N ALA A 144 -9.27 29.80 0.97
CA ALA A 144 -7.99 30.30 0.46
C ALA A 144 -8.21 31.26 -0.73
N LYS A 145 -7.76 32.51 -0.57
CA LYS A 145 -7.84 33.54 -1.61
C LYS A 145 -6.69 33.47 -2.62
N HIS A 146 -5.61 32.80 -2.25
CA HIS A 146 -4.36 32.76 -3.01
C HIS A 146 -3.90 31.32 -3.26
N ARG A 147 -2.63 31.16 -3.67
CA ARG A 147 -2.00 29.87 -3.92
C ARG A 147 -1.96 29.01 -2.64
N ILE A 148 -2.26 27.75 -2.78
CA ILE A 148 -2.14 26.74 -1.73
C ILE A 148 -0.90 25.89 -2.04
N ILE A 149 -0.06 25.64 -1.05
CA ILE A 149 1.09 24.75 -1.15
C ILE A 149 0.81 23.56 -0.23
N VAL A 150 0.78 22.37 -0.82
CA VAL A 150 0.59 21.12 -0.07
C VAL A 150 1.89 20.32 -0.08
N ALA A 151 2.41 20.02 1.10
CA ALA A 151 3.57 19.14 1.27
C ALA A 151 3.09 17.78 1.79
N THR A 152 3.46 16.71 1.10
CA THR A 152 3.13 15.33 1.48
C THR A 152 4.20 14.37 0.98
N PHE A 153 4.21 13.15 1.51
CA PHE A 153 5.05 12.09 0.94
C PHE A 153 4.54 11.73 -0.46
N SER A 154 5.45 11.61 -1.42
CA SER A 154 5.13 11.22 -2.80
C SER A 154 4.49 9.83 -2.89
N SER A 155 4.72 8.97 -1.90
CA SER A 155 4.10 7.64 -1.79
C SER A 155 2.68 7.67 -1.22
N ASN A 156 2.20 8.81 -0.68
CA ASN A 156 0.83 8.91 -0.18
C ASN A 156 -0.13 9.26 -1.32
N VAL A 157 -0.42 8.28 -2.15
CA VAL A 157 -1.25 8.42 -3.35
C VAL A 157 -2.67 8.84 -3.01
N HIS A 158 -3.26 8.31 -1.92
CA HIS A 158 -4.60 8.69 -1.48
C HIS A 158 -4.69 10.18 -1.13
N ARG A 159 -3.66 10.74 -0.48
CA ARG A 159 -3.63 12.16 -0.13
C ARG A 159 -3.49 13.05 -1.36
N ILE A 160 -2.62 12.65 -2.29
CA ILE A 160 -2.47 13.36 -3.57
C ILE A 160 -3.79 13.36 -4.33
N GLN A 161 -4.49 12.23 -4.39
CA GLN A 161 -5.80 12.14 -5.03
C GLN A 161 -6.82 13.08 -4.37
N GLN A 162 -6.91 13.11 -3.03
CA GLN A 162 -7.80 14.02 -2.31
C GLN A 162 -7.50 15.50 -2.61
N VAL A 163 -6.23 15.87 -2.75
CA VAL A 163 -5.82 17.23 -3.13
C VAL A 163 -6.31 17.55 -4.54
N ILE A 164 -6.13 16.64 -5.50
CA ILE A 164 -6.58 16.82 -6.88
C ILE A 164 -8.10 16.96 -6.93
N ASP A 165 -8.84 16.07 -6.28
CA ASP A 165 -10.31 16.09 -6.27
C ASP A 165 -10.83 17.38 -5.64
N THR A 166 -10.20 17.85 -4.56
CA THR A 166 -10.57 19.11 -3.93
C THR A 166 -10.23 20.30 -4.82
N ALA A 167 -9.09 20.29 -5.51
CA ALA A 167 -8.71 21.34 -6.44
C ALA A 167 -9.73 21.45 -7.59
N ILE A 168 -10.17 20.33 -8.16
CA ILE A 168 -11.21 20.28 -9.19
C ILE A 168 -12.52 20.89 -8.66
N LYS A 169 -12.92 20.49 -7.44
CA LYS A 169 -14.15 20.99 -6.80
C LYS A 169 -14.17 22.53 -6.68
N TYR A 170 -13.02 23.13 -6.44
CA TYR A 170 -12.89 24.60 -6.27
C TYR A 170 -12.29 25.31 -7.48
N ASP A 171 -12.32 24.68 -8.66
CA ASP A 171 -11.82 25.22 -9.94
C ASP A 171 -10.38 25.75 -9.84
N ARG A 172 -9.51 24.99 -9.17
CA ARG A 172 -8.10 25.32 -9.01
C ARG A 172 -7.22 24.44 -9.88
N LYS A 173 -6.18 25.03 -10.44
CA LYS A 173 -5.14 24.30 -11.18
C LYS A 173 -4.16 23.64 -10.21
N VAL A 174 -3.78 22.42 -10.52
CA VAL A 174 -2.74 21.67 -9.80
C VAL A 174 -1.45 21.70 -10.62
N ALA A 175 -0.33 21.98 -9.97
CA ALA A 175 1.01 21.83 -10.49
C ALA A 175 1.80 20.91 -9.55
N VAL A 176 2.52 19.93 -10.12
CA VAL A 176 3.34 18.94 -9.43
C VAL A 176 4.79 19.11 -9.85
#